data_b49da0d8caf99259ba59106561050fc8
#
_entry.id   b49da0d8caf99259ba59106561050fc8
#
_cell.length_a   1.000
_cell.length_b   1.000
_cell.length_c   1.000
_cell.angle_alpha   90.00
_cell.angle_beta   90.00
_cell.angle_gamma   90.00
#
_symmetry.space_group_name_H-M   'P 1'
#
loop_
_entity.id
_entity.type
_entity.pdbx_description
1 polymer ?
#
loop_
_entity_poly.entity_id
_entity_poly.type
_entity_poly.pdbx_seq_one_letter_code
_entity_poly.pdbx_strand_id
1 'polypeptide(L)'
;MIALRAVVCIVAVSIAGGCSSVAVPEAVPPPDRDRYVSELPRSVSAARMRQHLAALQKIADAHGRTRVAGGRGYAASVRYVRDALAAAGYQPKVSSFPFTSYRERREVARQLTPVERPIRVEAIDYSPSTPAGGLRGHVASSDNGCEPGDFSGVRGKIAIASRGVCFIYQKAQNAAAAGATALLVFNPEPGPIDATLGDPNASSIPVAAIEPPIARSLLGATDATVSLEITTEKRRTTSQNVIAGTQAQGRVLLVGAHLDSVLAGPGINDNGTGVAALLEIARVTRSRAPRLAVRFAFWSAEEFGLIGSRAYASGIDAAQLTGYLNFDMLGTRGGSVGVYNGPFAQRLLGYFKQRGLHAEIVDLTGRSDHFSFEQIGVPTGGLFAGVDACYHTRCDRLGGIDLRLLGQLASAAAFGVASFAPIRPG
;
A
#
# COMPACT_ATOMS: atom_id res chain seq x y z
N MET A 1 68.12 -60.03 7.81
CA MET A 1 68.80 -61.00 7.00
C MET A 1 68.25 -60.87 5.61
N ILE A 2 69.12 -60.52 4.69
CA ILE A 2 69.06 -60.51 3.24
C ILE A 2 67.85 -59.85 2.56
N ALA A 3 68.08 -58.63 2.13
CA ALA A 3 67.23 -57.84 1.22
C ALA A 3 67.52 -58.28 -0.23
N LEU A 4 66.45 -58.53 -0.99
CA LEU A 4 66.55 -58.73 -2.44
C LEU A 4 66.02 -57.46 -3.12
N ARG A 5 66.93 -56.73 -3.81
CA ARG A 5 66.57 -55.60 -4.66
C ARG A 5 66.22 -56.09 -6.06
N ALA A 6 64.99 -55.86 -6.51
CA ALA A 6 64.62 -56.05 -7.90
C ALA A 6 64.75 -54.72 -8.64
N VAL A 7 65.59 -54.73 -9.70
CA VAL A 7 65.73 -53.58 -10.65
C VAL A 7 64.66 -53.73 -11.73
N VAL A 8 63.84 -52.79 -11.87
CA VAL A 8 62.86 -52.66 -13.00
C VAL A 8 63.36 -51.58 -13.98
N CYS A 9 63.76 -52.06 -15.16
CA CYS A 9 64.05 -51.15 -16.29
C CYS A 9 62.74 -50.54 -16.84
N ILE A 10 62.61 -49.24 -16.80
CA ILE A 10 61.51 -48.50 -17.44
C ILE A 10 62.00 -48.02 -18.82
N VAL A 11 61.35 -48.58 -19.87
CA VAL A 11 61.51 -48.10 -21.26
C VAL A 11 60.64 -46.82 -21.42
N ALA A 12 61.25 -45.69 -21.64
CA ALA A 12 60.58 -44.43 -21.92
C ALA A 12 60.15 -44.45 -23.42
N VAL A 13 58.81 -44.49 -23.67
CA VAL A 13 58.24 -44.20 -24.98
C VAL A 13 57.82 -42.73 -24.98
N SER A 14 58.52 -41.85 -25.74
CA SER A 14 58.15 -40.46 -25.93
C SER A 14 56.98 -40.37 -26.94
N ILE A 15 55.79 -40.13 -26.44
CA ILE A 15 54.64 -39.72 -27.27
C ILE A 15 54.55 -38.21 -27.19
N ALA A 16 54.85 -37.51 -28.28
CA ALA A 16 54.58 -36.08 -28.46
C ALA A 16 53.09 -35.87 -28.68
N GLY A 17 52.33 -35.74 -27.59
CA GLY A 17 50.94 -35.34 -27.60
C GLY A 17 50.82 -33.83 -27.40
N GLY A 18 50.38 -33.08 -28.41
CA GLY A 18 50.08 -31.66 -28.30
C GLY A 18 49.00 -31.41 -27.26
N CYS A 19 49.34 -30.76 -26.15
CA CYS A 19 48.41 -30.22 -25.20
C CYS A 19 47.66 -29.04 -25.83
N SER A 20 46.48 -29.30 -26.42
CA SER A 20 45.51 -28.25 -26.66
C SER A 20 45.01 -27.81 -25.28
N SER A 21 45.46 -26.65 -24.82
CA SER A 21 44.90 -25.99 -23.65
C SER A 21 43.44 -25.62 -23.97
N VAL A 22 42.50 -26.40 -23.45
CA VAL A 22 41.09 -25.97 -23.42
C VAL A 22 41.07 -24.79 -22.48
N ALA A 23 40.86 -23.58 -23.06
CA ALA A 23 40.64 -22.37 -22.29
C ALA A 23 39.38 -22.58 -21.44
N VAL A 24 39.59 -22.69 -20.12
CA VAL A 24 38.49 -22.66 -19.16
C VAL A 24 37.78 -21.31 -19.37
N PRO A 25 36.50 -21.28 -19.68
CA PRO A 25 35.80 -19.99 -19.85
C PRO A 25 35.99 -19.20 -18.56
N GLU A 26 36.56 -18.01 -18.68
CA GLU A 26 36.77 -17.07 -17.59
C GLU A 26 35.41 -16.84 -16.91
N ALA A 27 35.28 -17.22 -15.65
CA ALA A 27 34.04 -17.08 -14.92
C ALA A 27 33.69 -15.59 -14.89
N VAL A 28 32.59 -15.23 -15.55
CA VAL A 28 32.07 -13.87 -15.53
C VAL A 28 31.94 -13.44 -14.07
N PRO A 29 32.62 -12.38 -13.62
CA PRO A 29 32.57 -11.97 -12.23
C PRO A 29 31.13 -11.78 -11.80
N PRO A 30 30.76 -12.12 -10.55
CA PRO A 30 29.41 -11.95 -10.07
C PRO A 30 28.96 -10.49 -10.27
N PRO A 31 27.71 -10.24 -10.66
CA PRO A 31 27.24 -8.89 -10.94
C PRO A 31 27.50 -8.00 -9.74
N ASP A 32 28.12 -6.88 -9.97
CA ASP A 32 28.51 -5.94 -8.95
C ASP A 32 27.28 -5.27 -8.32
N ARG A 33 26.84 -5.79 -7.17
CA ARG A 33 25.74 -5.24 -6.40
C ARG A 33 26.02 -3.79 -6.00
N ASP A 34 27.27 -3.48 -5.63
CA ASP A 34 27.64 -2.13 -5.20
C ASP A 34 27.49 -1.13 -6.33
N ARG A 35 27.74 -1.55 -7.57
CA ARG A 35 27.45 -0.75 -8.75
C ARG A 35 25.96 -0.44 -8.88
N TYR A 36 25.08 -1.42 -8.78
CA TYR A 36 23.62 -1.18 -8.87
C TYR A 36 23.11 -0.30 -7.73
N VAL A 37 23.58 -0.54 -6.50
CA VAL A 37 23.24 0.26 -5.31
C VAL A 37 23.72 1.73 -5.49
N SER A 38 24.82 1.96 -6.18
CA SER A 38 25.34 3.30 -6.48
C SER A 38 24.63 3.97 -7.66
N GLU A 39 24.38 3.25 -8.75
CA GLU A 39 23.90 3.81 -10.03
C GLU A 39 22.39 4.02 -10.08
N LEU A 40 21.56 3.06 -9.59
CA LEU A 40 20.11 3.15 -9.71
C LEU A 40 19.53 4.41 -9.06
N PRO A 41 19.89 4.76 -7.81
CA PRO A 41 19.37 5.97 -7.17
C PRO A 41 19.68 7.26 -7.93
N ARG A 42 20.85 7.33 -8.56
CA ARG A 42 21.30 8.50 -9.33
C ARG A 42 20.64 8.60 -10.71
N SER A 43 20.07 7.50 -11.20
CA SER A 43 19.46 7.41 -12.52
C SER A 43 17.96 7.78 -12.52
N VAL A 44 17.36 7.96 -11.34
CA VAL A 44 15.96 8.35 -11.19
C VAL A 44 15.78 9.83 -11.53
N SER A 45 14.77 10.15 -12.34
CA SER A 45 14.53 11.51 -12.86
C SER A 45 13.24 12.11 -12.33
N ALA A 46 13.31 13.15 -11.52
CA ALA A 46 12.16 13.91 -11.06
C ALA A 46 11.33 14.49 -12.22
N ALA A 47 11.98 14.91 -13.30
CA ALA A 47 11.31 15.43 -14.49
C ALA A 47 10.45 14.38 -15.18
N ARG A 48 10.91 13.12 -15.27
CA ARG A 48 10.10 12.01 -15.82
C ARG A 48 8.95 11.64 -14.90
N MET A 49 9.17 11.61 -13.59
CA MET A 49 8.08 11.37 -12.63
C MET A 49 7.01 12.46 -12.73
N ARG A 50 7.39 13.73 -12.90
CA ARG A 50 6.43 14.81 -13.15
C ARG A 50 5.62 14.60 -14.42
N GLN A 51 6.21 14.03 -15.48
CA GLN A 51 5.47 13.68 -16.72
C GLN A 51 4.42 12.60 -16.45
N HIS A 52 4.76 11.56 -15.65
CA HIS A 52 3.80 10.53 -15.25
C HIS A 52 2.66 11.12 -14.41
N LEU A 53 2.98 11.98 -13.42
CA LEU A 53 1.97 12.66 -12.61
C LEU A 53 1.04 13.54 -13.46
N ALA A 54 1.59 14.29 -14.43
CA ALA A 54 0.79 15.11 -15.35
C ALA A 54 -0.15 14.26 -16.22
N ALA A 55 0.30 13.08 -16.65
CA ALA A 55 -0.53 12.15 -17.40
C ALA A 55 -1.68 11.59 -16.55
N LEU A 56 -1.42 11.17 -15.31
CA LEU A 56 -2.44 10.69 -14.37
C LEU A 56 -3.43 11.80 -14.02
N GLN A 57 -2.97 13.04 -13.81
CA GLN A 57 -3.83 14.20 -13.61
C GLN A 57 -4.77 14.42 -14.81
N LYS A 58 -4.22 14.41 -16.04
CA LYS A 58 -5.02 14.56 -17.27
C LYS A 58 -6.06 13.45 -17.41
N ILE A 59 -5.70 12.22 -17.05
CA ILE A 59 -6.62 11.08 -17.04
C ILE A 59 -7.76 11.34 -16.05
N ALA A 60 -7.44 11.72 -14.81
CA ALA A 60 -8.46 12.02 -13.82
C ALA A 60 -9.38 13.15 -14.28
N ASP A 61 -8.81 14.26 -14.77
CA ASP A 61 -9.58 15.43 -15.23
C ASP A 61 -10.55 15.08 -16.37
N ALA A 62 -10.18 14.18 -17.27
CA ALA A 62 -11.04 13.69 -18.35
C ALA A 62 -12.15 12.72 -17.90
N HIS A 63 -12.09 12.20 -16.66
CA HIS A 63 -12.97 11.12 -16.19
C HIS A 63 -13.59 11.45 -14.81
N GLY A 64 -14.13 12.64 -14.65
CA GLY A 64 -14.84 13.02 -13.44
C GLY A 64 -13.94 13.43 -12.28
N ARG A 65 -12.67 13.73 -12.56
CA ARG A 65 -11.63 14.14 -11.60
C ARG A 65 -11.22 13.03 -10.62
N THR A 66 -11.35 11.78 -11.04
CA THR A 66 -11.01 10.63 -10.20
C THR A 66 -10.43 9.50 -11.02
N ARG A 67 -9.66 8.64 -10.38
CA ARG A 67 -9.13 7.38 -10.91
C ARG A 67 -9.63 6.19 -10.07
N VAL A 68 -10.82 6.34 -9.49
CA VAL A 68 -11.42 5.34 -8.59
C VAL A 68 -11.50 3.97 -9.24
N ALA A 69 -11.19 2.92 -8.47
CA ALA A 69 -11.20 1.54 -8.92
C ALA A 69 -12.55 1.16 -9.55
N GLY A 70 -12.51 0.41 -10.67
CA GLY A 70 -13.70 0.07 -11.47
C GLY A 70 -14.26 1.21 -12.32
N GLY A 71 -13.72 2.44 -12.21
CA GLY A 71 -14.14 3.61 -12.97
C GLY A 71 -13.42 3.75 -14.33
N ARG A 72 -13.92 4.67 -15.17
CA ARG A 72 -13.30 4.96 -16.49
C ARG A 72 -11.92 5.59 -16.35
N GLY A 73 -11.70 6.44 -15.34
CA GLY A 73 -10.39 7.03 -15.04
C GLY A 73 -9.38 5.97 -14.65
N TYR A 74 -9.79 5.00 -13.84
CA TYR A 74 -8.94 3.86 -13.49
C TYR A 74 -8.57 3.02 -14.71
N ALA A 75 -9.53 2.65 -15.54
CA ALA A 75 -9.28 1.89 -16.77
C ALA A 75 -8.32 2.61 -17.73
N ALA A 76 -8.38 3.95 -17.80
CA ALA A 76 -7.43 4.76 -18.56
C ALA A 76 -6.04 4.76 -17.90
N SER A 77 -5.94 4.78 -16.57
CA SER A 77 -4.68 4.67 -15.84
C SER A 77 -4.01 3.30 -16.04
N VAL A 78 -4.79 2.22 -16.05
CA VAL A 78 -4.29 0.87 -16.37
C VAL A 78 -3.65 0.83 -17.77
N ARG A 79 -4.32 1.39 -18.78
CA ARG A 79 -3.74 1.47 -20.14
C ARG A 79 -2.45 2.27 -20.15
N TYR A 80 -2.43 3.43 -19.51
CA TYR A 80 -1.26 4.28 -19.41
C TYR A 80 -0.06 3.56 -18.78
N VAL A 81 -0.26 2.93 -17.63
CA VAL A 81 0.80 2.19 -16.92
C VAL A 81 1.30 1.01 -17.74
N ARG A 82 0.39 0.22 -18.34
CA ARG A 82 0.74 -0.88 -19.24
C ARG A 82 1.62 -0.40 -20.40
N ASP A 83 1.23 0.68 -21.05
CA ASP A 83 1.93 1.20 -22.23
C ASP A 83 3.30 1.80 -21.84
N ALA A 84 3.40 2.47 -20.67
CA ALA A 84 4.65 2.98 -20.14
C ALA A 84 5.65 1.84 -19.81
N LEU A 85 5.16 0.75 -19.22
CA LEU A 85 5.98 -0.43 -18.94
C LEU A 85 6.41 -1.15 -20.22
N ALA A 86 5.53 -1.25 -21.20
CA ALA A 86 5.86 -1.83 -22.52
C ALA A 86 6.93 -0.99 -23.23
N ALA A 87 6.81 0.34 -23.21
CA ALA A 87 7.82 1.26 -23.75
C ALA A 87 9.17 1.16 -23.02
N ALA A 88 9.18 0.77 -21.74
CA ALA A 88 10.39 0.48 -20.99
C ALA A 88 10.97 -0.94 -21.25
N GLY A 89 10.35 -1.74 -22.15
CA GLY A 89 10.82 -3.06 -22.55
C GLY A 89 10.35 -4.22 -21.67
N TYR A 90 9.29 -4.02 -20.89
CA TYR A 90 8.62 -5.08 -20.15
C TYR A 90 7.46 -5.70 -20.95
N GLN A 91 6.98 -6.84 -20.48
CA GLN A 91 5.74 -7.48 -20.94
C GLN A 91 4.71 -7.44 -19.80
N PRO A 92 3.98 -6.32 -19.63
CA PRO A 92 3.04 -6.18 -18.53
C PRO A 92 1.84 -7.12 -18.70
N LYS A 93 1.46 -7.77 -17.60
CA LYS A 93 0.24 -8.57 -17.46
C LYS A 93 -0.81 -7.76 -16.72
N VAL A 94 -2.04 -7.79 -17.21
CA VAL A 94 -3.20 -7.18 -16.57
C VAL A 94 -4.09 -8.32 -16.08
N SER A 95 -4.34 -8.38 -14.78
CA SER A 95 -5.20 -9.38 -14.15
C SER A 95 -6.43 -8.74 -13.55
N SER A 96 -7.61 -9.25 -13.91
CA SER A 96 -8.89 -8.76 -13.38
C SER A 96 -9.31 -9.53 -12.14
N PHE A 97 -9.96 -8.86 -11.21
CA PHE A 97 -10.56 -9.47 -10.03
C PHE A 97 -11.91 -8.80 -9.70
N PRO A 98 -12.87 -9.54 -9.15
CA PRO A 98 -14.13 -8.96 -8.68
C PRO A 98 -13.93 -8.27 -7.34
N PHE A 99 -14.67 -7.18 -7.12
CA PHE A 99 -14.78 -6.54 -5.81
C PHE A 99 -16.14 -5.87 -5.63
N THR A 100 -16.42 -5.44 -4.42
CA THR A 100 -17.61 -4.63 -4.13
C THR A 100 -17.17 -3.20 -3.92
N SER A 101 -17.58 -2.29 -4.80
CA SER A 101 -17.40 -0.85 -4.57
C SER A 101 -18.40 -0.36 -3.54
N TYR A 102 -18.02 0.70 -2.85
CA TYR A 102 -18.81 1.36 -1.83
C TYR A 102 -18.96 2.84 -2.17
N ARG A 103 -20.10 3.42 -1.79
CA ARG A 103 -20.34 4.85 -1.95
C ARG A 103 -21.37 5.35 -0.93
N GLU A 104 -21.05 6.45 -0.26
CA GLU A 104 -21.97 7.21 0.55
C GLU A 104 -22.94 7.99 -0.36
N ARG A 105 -24.21 8.01 0.03
CA ARG A 105 -25.26 8.74 -0.66
C ARG A 105 -25.86 9.84 0.22
N ARG A 106 -25.93 9.58 1.52
CA ARG A 106 -26.48 10.49 2.51
C ARG A 106 -25.91 10.21 3.88
N GLU A 107 -25.57 11.25 4.59
CA GLU A 107 -25.04 11.24 5.94
C GLU A 107 -25.62 12.44 6.69
N VAL A 108 -26.54 12.17 7.60
CA VAL A 108 -27.17 13.21 8.43
C VAL A 108 -27.23 12.69 9.86
N ALA A 109 -26.74 13.50 10.79
CA ALA A 109 -26.90 13.20 12.20
C ALA A 109 -27.23 14.46 13.00
N ARG A 110 -28.00 14.28 14.06
CA ARG A 110 -28.36 15.35 15.00
C ARG A 110 -28.31 14.80 16.43
N GLN A 111 -27.72 15.55 17.31
CA GLN A 111 -28.02 15.40 18.73
C GLN A 111 -29.42 15.93 18.98
N LEU A 112 -30.27 15.19 19.68
CA LEU A 112 -31.64 15.58 19.97
C LEU A 112 -31.78 16.08 21.42
N THR A 113 -31.09 15.45 22.37
CA THR A 113 -31.04 15.82 23.78
C THR A 113 -29.58 15.85 24.27
N PRO A 114 -29.26 16.65 25.31
CA PRO A 114 -30.10 17.63 26.01
C PRO A 114 -30.34 18.91 25.17
N VAL A 115 -29.56 19.16 24.11
CA VAL A 115 -29.69 20.30 23.22
C VAL A 115 -29.73 19.84 21.78
N GLU A 116 -30.74 20.25 21.03
CA GLU A 116 -30.83 19.89 19.61
C GLU A 116 -29.82 20.67 18.77
N ARG A 117 -28.95 19.92 18.04
CA ARG A 117 -27.97 20.50 17.12
C ARG A 117 -27.55 19.48 16.04
N PRO A 118 -27.13 19.93 14.86
CA PRO A 118 -26.49 19.04 13.88
C PRO A 118 -25.14 18.56 14.42
N ILE A 119 -24.79 17.33 14.11
CA ILE A 119 -23.43 16.78 14.34
C ILE A 119 -22.90 16.24 13.01
N ARG A 120 -21.61 16.45 12.76
CA ARG A 120 -20.96 15.91 11.60
C ARG A 120 -20.67 14.43 11.83
N VAL A 121 -21.03 13.61 10.83
CA VAL A 121 -20.71 12.18 10.77
C VAL A 121 -20.16 11.87 9.38
N GLU A 122 -19.31 10.85 9.31
CA GLU A 122 -18.80 10.27 8.07
C GLU A 122 -18.96 8.76 8.18
N ALA A 123 -19.69 8.13 7.27
CA ALA A 123 -19.86 6.68 7.29
C ALA A 123 -18.51 6.01 7.04
N ILE A 124 -18.17 5.02 7.87
CA ILE A 124 -16.99 4.18 7.61
C ILE A 124 -17.26 3.33 6.37
N ASP A 125 -16.28 3.23 5.49
CA ASP A 125 -16.40 2.45 4.26
C ASP A 125 -16.92 1.04 4.53
N TYR A 126 -17.88 0.61 3.71
CA TYR A 126 -18.67 -0.61 3.86
C TYR A 126 -19.69 -0.63 5.02
N SER A 127 -19.89 0.48 5.70
CA SER A 127 -20.99 0.60 6.65
C SER A 127 -22.32 0.22 5.98
N PRO A 128 -23.20 -0.56 6.65
CA PRO A 128 -24.60 -0.67 6.21
C PRO A 128 -25.32 0.68 6.28
N SER A 129 -26.38 0.81 5.47
CA SER A 129 -27.33 1.90 5.63
C SER A 129 -28.10 1.75 6.95
N THR A 130 -28.55 2.85 7.50
CA THR A 130 -29.61 2.85 8.53
C THR A 130 -30.92 2.30 7.94
N PRO A 131 -31.86 1.85 8.77
CA PRO A 131 -33.23 1.61 8.33
C PRO A 131 -33.84 2.82 7.62
N ALA A 132 -34.84 2.61 6.77
CA ALA A 132 -35.55 3.70 6.11
C ALA A 132 -36.09 4.72 7.15
N GLY A 133 -35.79 6.00 6.94
CA GLY A 133 -36.13 7.06 7.90
C GLY A 133 -35.10 7.26 9.03
N GLY A 134 -33.97 6.55 8.96
CA GLY A 134 -32.91 6.66 9.96
C GLY A 134 -33.18 5.84 11.22
N LEU A 135 -32.35 6.07 12.23
CA LEU A 135 -32.52 5.51 13.57
C LEU A 135 -32.39 6.63 14.63
N ARG A 136 -32.95 6.37 15.80
CA ARG A 136 -32.83 7.24 16.98
C ARG A 136 -32.49 6.37 18.18
N GLY A 137 -31.60 6.84 19.02
CA GLY A 137 -31.24 6.10 20.22
C GLY A 137 -30.45 6.96 21.22
N HIS A 138 -30.50 6.54 22.47
CA HIS A 138 -29.58 7.02 23.50
C HIS A 138 -28.16 6.58 23.13
N VAL A 139 -27.17 7.40 23.46
CA VAL A 139 -25.78 6.98 23.31
C VAL A 139 -25.31 6.24 24.56
N ALA A 140 -24.39 5.32 24.36
CA ALA A 140 -23.71 4.62 25.44
C ALA A 140 -22.20 4.53 25.14
N SER A 141 -21.40 4.76 26.17
CA SER A 141 -19.96 4.55 26.10
C SER A 141 -19.65 3.07 26.00
N SER A 142 -18.64 2.74 25.23
CA SER A 142 -17.85 1.54 25.41
C SER A 142 -16.43 1.93 25.79
N ASP A 143 -15.65 0.98 26.32
CA ASP A 143 -14.22 1.16 26.45
C ASP A 143 -13.57 1.31 25.05
N ASN A 144 -12.51 0.60 24.74
CA ASN A 144 -11.93 0.65 23.42
C ASN A 144 -12.71 -0.17 22.34
N GLY A 145 -13.65 -1.03 22.77
CA GLY A 145 -14.51 -1.84 21.90
C GLY A 145 -13.85 -3.07 21.27
N CYS A 146 -12.68 -3.47 21.75
CA CYS A 146 -11.93 -4.60 21.21
C CYS A 146 -12.38 -5.96 21.73
N GLU A 147 -12.98 -5.98 22.90
CA GLU A 147 -13.54 -7.19 23.54
C GLU A 147 -15.06 -7.12 23.61
N PRO A 148 -15.78 -8.26 23.57
CA PRO A 148 -17.24 -8.27 23.66
C PRO A 148 -17.77 -7.60 24.94
N GLY A 149 -17.04 -7.69 26.06
CA GLY A 149 -17.40 -7.09 27.35
C GLY A 149 -17.35 -5.56 27.35
N ASP A 150 -16.59 -4.94 26.47
CA ASP A 150 -16.44 -3.48 26.37
C ASP A 150 -17.78 -2.80 26.03
N PHE A 151 -18.73 -3.53 25.46
CA PHE A 151 -20.04 -3.04 25.05
C PHE A 151 -21.17 -3.39 26.04
N SER A 152 -20.85 -3.52 27.32
CA SER A 152 -21.88 -3.72 28.33
C SER A 152 -22.86 -2.53 28.37
N GLY A 153 -24.19 -2.81 28.37
CA GLY A 153 -25.23 -1.78 28.47
C GLY A 153 -25.55 -1.00 27.19
N VAL A 154 -25.04 -1.40 26.01
CA VAL A 154 -25.32 -0.75 24.73
C VAL A 154 -26.56 -1.31 24.00
N ARG A 155 -27.20 -2.35 24.51
CA ARG A 155 -28.35 -2.97 23.86
C ARG A 155 -29.47 -1.96 23.56
N GLY A 156 -29.87 -1.86 22.27
CA GLY A 156 -30.87 -0.91 21.79
C GLY A 156 -30.39 0.54 21.72
N LYS A 157 -29.09 0.80 21.96
CA LYS A 157 -28.50 2.14 21.96
C LYS A 157 -27.51 2.31 20.81
N ILE A 158 -27.05 3.53 20.61
CA ILE A 158 -25.93 3.89 19.73
C ILE A 158 -24.65 3.83 20.56
N ALA A 159 -23.76 2.89 20.24
CA ALA A 159 -22.47 2.75 20.92
C ALA A 159 -21.48 3.82 20.45
N ILE A 160 -20.61 4.28 21.35
CA ILE A 160 -19.47 5.16 21.00
C ILE A 160 -18.19 4.50 21.49
N ALA A 161 -17.21 4.31 20.58
CA ALA A 161 -15.90 3.72 20.86
C ALA A 161 -14.77 4.60 20.32
N SER A 162 -13.60 4.56 20.98
CA SER A 162 -12.39 5.19 20.46
C SER A 162 -11.75 4.33 19.38
N ARG A 163 -11.06 4.96 18.40
CA ARG A 163 -10.17 4.29 17.46
C ARG A 163 -8.90 3.83 18.16
N GLY A 164 -8.22 2.83 17.59
CA GLY A 164 -6.95 2.28 18.10
C GLY A 164 -7.14 0.93 18.77
N VAL A 165 -6.05 0.31 19.19
CA VAL A 165 -5.95 -1.02 19.82
C VAL A 165 -6.32 -2.16 18.87
N CYS A 166 -7.49 -2.16 18.23
CA CYS A 166 -7.95 -3.16 17.27
C CYS A 166 -8.64 -2.50 16.07
N PHE A 167 -8.92 -3.29 15.05
CA PHE A 167 -9.58 -2.81 13.84
C PHE A 167 -11.04 -2.41 14.09
N ILE A 168 -11.54 -1.43 13.33
CA ILE A 168 -12.92 -0.93 13.47
C ILE A 168 -13.95 -2.01 13.17
N TYR A 169 -13.67 -2.93 12.25
CA TYR A 169 -14.60 -4.04 11.98
C TYR A 169 -14.80 -4.94 13.20
N GLN A 170 -13.77 -5.19 14.01
CA GLN A 170 -13.87 -5.97 15.25
C GLN A 170 -14.77 -5.24 16.27
N LYS A 171 -14.58 -3.92 16.43
CA LYS A 171 -15.45 -3.09 17.28
C LYS A 171 -16.90 -3.13 16.80
N ALA A 172 -17.13 -3.06 15.48
CA ALA A 172 -18.47 -3.11 14.90
C ALA A 172 -19.15 -4.47 15.13
N GLN A 173 -18.41 -5.57 15.00
CA GLN A 173 -18.92 -6.92 15.30
C GLN A 173 -19.25 -7.09 16.78
N ASN A 174 -18.38 -6.64 17.68
CA ASN A 174 -18.61 -6.69 19.13
C ASN A 174 -19.81 -5.83 19.54
N ALA A 175 -19.94 -4.61 19.02
CA ALA A 175 -21.09 -3.74 19.26
C ALA A 175 -22.40 -4.36 18.77
N ALA A 176 -22.41 -4.95 17.56
CA ALA A 176 -23.56 -5.62 16.99
C ALA A 176 -23.96 -6.84 17.83
N ALA A 177 -23.01 -7.67 18.26
CA ALA A 177 -23.23 -8.82 19.13
C ALA A 177 -23.81 -8.42 20.50
N ALA A 178 -23.40 -7.28 21.04
CA ALA A 178 -23.96 -6.69 22.27
C ALA A 178 -25.35 -6.08 22.08
N GLY A 179 -25.83 -5.99 20.83
CA GLY A 179 -27.15 -5.47 20.48
C GLY A 179 -27.23 -3.96 20.33
N ALA A 180 -26.11 -3.29 20.05
CA ALA A 180 -26.11 -1.88 19.64
C ALA A 180 -26.87 -1.70 18.32
N THR A 181 -27.50 -0.54 18.13
CA THR A 181 -28.23 -0.19 16.89
C THR A 181 -27.35 0.49 15.86
N ALA A 182 -26.24 1.11 16.29
CA ALA A 182 -25.18 1.69 15.48
C ALA A 182 -23.91 1.83 16.34
N LEU A 183 -22.77 2.02 15.66
CA LEU A 183 -21.49 2.34 16.28
C LEU A 183 -20.98 3.68 15.75
N LEU A 184 -20.68 4.61 16.63
CA LEU A 184 -19.93 5.83 16.34
C LEU A 184 -18.49 5.66 16.82
N VAL A 185 -17.52 6.01 15.96
CA VAL A 185 -16.09 5.86 16.27
C VAL A 185 -15.44 7.24 16.22
N PHE A 186 -14.52 7.52 17.14
CA PHE A 186 -13.77 8.78 17.15
C PHE A 186 -12.26 8.53 17.35
N ASN A 187 -11.43 9.43 16.80
CA ASN A 187 -9.99 9.42 17.11
C ASN A 187 -9.78 9.96 18.54
N PRO A 188 -8.92 9.35 19.34
CA PRO A 188 -8.49 9.95 20.61
C PRO A 188 -7.82 11.31 20.41
N GLU A 189 -6.97 11.41 19.39
CA GLU A 189 -6.25 12.61 18.98
C GLU A 189 -6.99 13.34 17.84
N PRO A 190 -6.78 14.66 17.67
CA PRO A 190 -7.36 15.40 16.57
C PRO A 190 -6.95 14.84 15.21
N GLY A 191 -7.89 14.74 14.29
CA GLY A 191 -7.66 14.31 12.91
C GLY A 191 -8.85 13.55 12.33
N PRO A 192 -8.95 13.44 11.00
CA PRO A 192 -10.00 12.69 10.34
C PRO A 192 -9.89 11.19 10.67
N ILE A 193 -11.02 10.52 10.68
CA ILE A 193 -11.05 9.06 10.60
C ILE A 193 -11.26 8.72 9.12
N ASP A 194 -10.17 8.38 8.48
CA ASP A 194 -10.19 7.73 7.19
C ASP A 194 -10.02 6.24 7.44
N ALA A 195 -11.10 5.48 7.24
CA ALA A 195 -11.13 4.09 7.63
C ALA A 195 -12.18 3.28 6.86
N THR A 196 -11.89 2.02 6.69
CA THR A 196 -12.77 1.04 6.08
C THR A 196 -13.04 -0.13 7.04
N LEU A 197 -14.18 -0.77 6.89
CA LEU A 197 -14.44 -2.07 7.51
C LEU A 197 -13.73 -3.22 6.77
N GLY A 198 -13.15 -2.95 5.59
CA GLY A 198 -12.35 -3.91 4.82
C GLY A 198 -13.15 -5.00 4.10
N ASP A 199 -14.39 -5.22 4.46
CA ASP A 199 -15.28 -6.20 3.83
C ASP A 199 -16.73 -5.69 3.81
N PRO A 200 -17.46 -5.89 2.70
CA PRO A 200 -18.85 -5.46 2.56
C PRO A 200 -19.83 -6.02 3.62
N ASN A 201 -19.45 -7.12 4.26
CA ASN A 201 -20.28 -7.82 5.25
C ASN A 201 -19.69 -7.77 6.67
N ALA A 202 -18.66 -6.94 6.89
CA ALA A 202 -17.96 -6.87 8.16
C ALA A 202 -18.81 -6.37 9.33
N SER A 203 -19.91 -5.65 9.06
CA SER A 203 -20.84 -5.17 10.09
C SER A 203 -22.28 -5.39 9.67
N SER A 204 -23.14 -5.74 10.65
CA SER A 204 -24.59 -5.79 10.50
C SER A 204 -25.30 -4.51 10.97
N ILE A 205 -24.57 -3.57 11.60
CA ILE A 205 -25.09 -2.30 12.08
C ILE A 205 -24.35 -1.12 11.41
N PRO A 206 -24.98 0.05 11.25
CA PRO A 206 -24.32 1.25 10.74
C PRO A 206 -23.12 1.65 11.58
N VAL A 207 -22.03 2.04 10.92
CA VAL A 207 -20.78 2.49 11.55
C VAL A 207 -20.37 3.84 10.95
N ALA A 208 -20.15 4.84 11.80
CA ALA A 208 -19.73 6.17 11.34
C ALA A 208 -18.66 6.76 12.25
N ALA A 209 -17.85 7.64 11.65
CA ALA A 209 -16.90 8.47 12.36
C ALA A 209 -17.57 9.74 12.87
N ILE A 210 -17.15 10.20 14.04
CA ILE A 210 -17.49 11.52 14.63
C ILE A 210 -16.22 12.20 15.13
N GLU A 211 -16.27 13.54 15.18
CA GLU A 211 -15.13 14.31 15.72
C GLU A 211 -14.98 14.11 17.24
N PRO A 212 -13.73 14.11 17.78
CA PRO A 212 -13.48 13.91 19.20
C PRO A 212 -14.24 14.86 20.13
N PRO A 213 -14.41 16.18 19.82
CA PRO A 213 -15.22 17.07 20.64
C PRO A 213 -16.69 16.66 20.71
N ILE A 214 -17.24 16.13 19.60
CA ILE A 214 -18.61 15.63 19.53
C ILE A 214 -18.75 14.40 20.41
N ALA A 215 -17.83 13.43 20.30
CA ALA A 215 -17.84 12.23 21.13
C ALA A 215 -17.80 12.56 22.62
N ARG A 216 -16.87 13.43 23.04
CA ARG A 216 -16.77 13.89 24.44
C ARG A 216 -18.06 14.58 24.93
N SER A 217 -18.65 15.42 24.10
CA SER A 217 -19.91 16.12 24.42
C SER A 217 -21.08 15.15 24.59
N LEU A 218 -21.21 14.15 23.70
CA LEU A 218 -22.27 13.14 23.79
C LEU A 218 -22.11 12.25 25.01
N LEU A 219 -20.88 11.82 25.32
CA LEU A 219 -20.58 10.94 26.46
C LEU A 219 -20.67 11.68 27.81
N GLY A 220 -20.41 12.97 27.85
CA GLY A 220 -20.52 13.79 29.05
C GLY A 220 -21.94 14.28 29.39
N ALA A 221 -22.87 14.12 28.46
CA ALA A 221 -24.25 14.56 28.66
C ALA A 221 -25.12 13.44 29.25
N THR A 222 -25.90 13.76 30.27
CA THR A 222 -26.93 12.87 30.78
C THR A 222 -28.01 12.69 29.71
N ASP A 223 -28.36 11.44 29.38
CA ASP A 223 -29.41 11.08 28.44
C ASP A 223 -29.26 11.66 27.00
N ALA A 224 -28.02 11.73 26.53
CA ALA A 224 -27.79 12.13 25.14
C ALA A 224 -28.48 11.18 24.16
N THR A 225 -29.29 11.75 23.27
CA THR A 225 -29.98 11.03 22.21
C THR A 225 -29.55 11.56 20.87
N VAL A 226 -29.30 10.67 19.91
CA VAL A 226 -28.86 10.99 18.55
C VAL A 226 -29.84 10.41 17.55
N SER A 227 -30.16 11.20 16.50
CA SER A 227 -30.72 10.66 15.25
C SER A 227 -29.60 10.51 14.23
N LEU A 228 -29.61 9.38 13.50
CA LEU A 228 -28.60 9.04 12.50
C LEU A 228 -29.29 8.52 11.24
N GLU A 229 -29.00 9.11 10.09
CA GLU A 229 -29.44 8.65 8.79
C GLU A 229 -28.23 8.51 7.86
N ILE A 230 -27.87 7.28 7.55
CA ILE A 230 -26.81 6.90 6.63
C ILE A 230 -27.44 6.09 5.49
N THR A 231 -27.19 6.52 4.25
CA THR A 231 -27.55 5.74 3.06
C THR A 231 -26.28 5.45 2.28
N THR A 232 -25.99 4.18 2.07
CA THR A 232 -24.81 3.70 1.34
C THR A 232 -25.24 2.82 0.18
N GLU A 233 -24.40 2.76 -0.83
CA GLU A 233 -24.58 1.87 -1.97
C GLU A 233 -23.38 0.95 -2.09
N LYS A 234 -23.63 -0.36 -2.16
CA LYS A 234 -22.63 -1.40 -2.42
C LYS A 234 -22.91 -2.02 -3.78
N ARG A 235 -21.90 -2.07 -4.66
CA ARG A 235 -22.06 -2.59 -6.02
C ARG A 235 -20.96 -3.57 -6.37
N ARG A 236 -21.31 -4.78 -6.77
CA ARG A 236 -20.33 -5.72 -7.35
C ARG A 236 -19.83 -5.21 -8.69
N THR A 237 -18.52 -5.17 -8.85
CA THR A 237 -17.82 -4.69 -10.04
C THR A 237 -16.51 -5.46 -10.22
N THR A 238 -15.70 -5.09 -11.21
CA THR A 238 -14.37 -5.66 -11.43
C THR A 238 -13.34 -4.56 -11.52
N SER A 239 -12.12 -4.85 -11.09
CA SER A 239 -10.97 -4.00 -11.30
C SER A 239 -9.76 -4.81 -11.75
N GLN A 240 -8.60 -4.18 -11.94
CA GLN A 240 -7.46 -4.78 -12.57
C GLN A 240 -6.16 -4.36 -11.91
N ASN A 241 -5.29 -5.31 -11.60
CA ASN A 241 -3.89 -5.05 -11.29
C ASN A 241 -3.03 -5.08 -12.56
N VAL A 242 -1.95 -4.30 -12.58
CA VAL A 242 -0.94 -4.36 -13.65
C VAL A 242 0.36 -4.86 -13.04
N ILE A 243 0.91 -5.93 -13.59
CA ILE A 243 2.13 -6.56 -13.10
C ILE A 243 3.14 -6.65 -14.24
N ALA A 244 4.38 -6.24 -14.00
CA ALA A 244 5.48 -6.42 -14.91
C ALA A 244 6.73 -6.84 -14.15
N GLY A 245 7.66 -7.51 -14.80
CA GLY A 245 8.88 -7.91 -14.12
C GLY A 245 9.96 -8.37 -15.06
N THR A 246 11.13 -8.52 -14.49
CA THR A 246 12.21 -9.23 -15.16
C THR A 246 11.81 -10.70 -15.29
N GLN A 247 12.09 -11.30 -16.44
CA GLN A 247 11.89 -12.75 -16.60
C GLN A 247 12.94 -13.47 -15.77
N ALA A 248 12.60 -13.78 -14.52
CA ALA A 248 13.48 -14.48 -13.60
C ALA A 248 12.90 -15.86 -13.27
N GLN A 249 13.75 -16.88 -13.33
CA GLN A 249 13.51 -18.12 -12.60
C GLN A 249 13.96 -17.88 -11.15
N GLY A 250 13.19 -18.40 -10.18
CA GLY A 250 13.48 -18.25 -8.75
C GLY A 250 12.81 -17.06 -8.08
N ARG A 251 13.30 -16.73 -6.89
CA ARG A 251 12.69 -15.67 -6.04
C ARG A 251 12.92 -14.28 -6.60
N VAL A 252 11.93 -13.43 -6.42
CA VAL A 252 11.97 -12.01 -6.86
C VAL A 252 11.66 -11.07 -5.69
N LEU A 253 12.18 -9.85 -5.76
CA LEU A 253 11.67 -8.76 -4.96
C LEU A 253 10.41 -8.21 -5.64
N LEU A 254 9.31 -8.17 -4.92
CA LEU A 254 8.09 -7.49 -5.37
C LEU A 254 8.13 -6.04 -4.89
N VAL A 255 7.78 -5.10 -5.76
CA VAL A 255 7.69 -3.67 -5.43
C VAL A 255 6.38 -3.13 -5.97
N GLY A 256 5.66 -2.32 -5.18
CA GLY A 256 4.32 -1.92 -5.55
C GLY A 256 3.92 -0.52 -5.11
N ALA A 257 2.86 -0.04 -5.77
CA ALA A 257 2.12 1.17 -5.45
C ALA A 257 0.68 0.98 -5.94
N HIS A 258 -0.31 1.50 -5.24
CA HIS A 258 -1.66 1.46 -5.79
C HIS A 258 -1.88 2.50 -6.88
N LEU A 259 -2.74 2.18 -7.82
CA LEU A 259 -3.00 2.98 -9.02
C LEU A 259 -4.34 3.70 -8.97
N ASP A 260 -5.25 3.25 -8.13
CA ASP A 260 -6.54 3.90 -7.93
C ASP A 260 -6.41 5.16 -7.07
N SER A 261 -7.50 5.87 -6.94
CA SER A 261 -7.70 7.00 -6.04
C SER A 261 -9.07 6.89 -5.41
N VAL A 262 -9.31 7.66 -4.35
CA VAL A 262 -10.67 7.87 -3.84
C VAL A 262 -11.60 8.48 -4.90
N LEU A 263 -12.90 8.34 -4.69
CA LEU A 263 -13.91 8.97 -5.55
C LEU A 263 -13.85 10.50 -5.51
N ALA A 264 -13.48 11.06 -4.37
CA ALA A 264 -13.50 12.51 -4.12
C ALA A 264 -12.42 13.30 -4.86
N GLY A 265 -11.30 12.65 -5.25
CA GLY A 265 -10.15 13.36 -5.82
C GLY A 265 -9.35 12.59 -6.86
N PRO A 266 -8.44 13.29 -7.56
CA PRO A 266 -7.61 12.70 -8.60
C PRO A 266 -6.48 11.81 -8.04
N GLY A 267 -6.13 11.91 -6.75
CA GLY A 267 -5.14 11.08 -6.10
C GLY A 267 -3.74 11.22 -6.72
N ILE A 268 -3.22 12.44 -6.85
CA ILE A 268 -1.93 12.65 -7.52
C ILE A 268 -0.77 12.45 -6.55
N ASN A 269 -0.94 12.81 -5.28
CA ASN A 269 -0.04 12.37 -4.23
C ASN A 269 -0.38 10.94 -3.82
N ASP A 270 -1.64 10.69 -3.58
CA ASP A 270 -2.22 9.42 -3.14
C ASP A 270 -2.95 8.69 -4.28
N ASN A 271 -2.34 7.72 -5.02
CA ASN A 271 -0.91 7.38 -4.93
C ASN A 271 -0.25 7.52 -6.31
N GLY A 272 -0.55 8.63 -7.02
CA GLY A 272 0.13 8.95 -8.27
C GLY A 272 1.63 9.08 -8.11
N THR A 273 2.13 9.55 -6.93
CA THR A 273 3.56 9.72 -6.65
C THR A 273 4.28 8.38 -6.54
N GLY A 274 3.72 7.40 -5.84
CA GLY A 274 4.25 6.03 -5.81
C GLY A 274 4.25 5.38 -7.19
N VAL A 275 3.15 5.53 -7.95
CA VAL A 275 3.07 5.05 -9.35
C VAL A 275 4.15 5.67 -10.22
N ALA A 276 4.35 6.99 -10.16
CA ALA A 276 5.35 7.69 -10.96
C ALA A 276 6.78 7.27 -10.60
N ALA A 277 7.07 7.13 -9.31
CA ALA A 277 8.35 6.60 -8.83
C ALA A 277 8.57 5.17 -9.33
N LEU A 278 7.57 4.31 -9.21
CA LEU A 278 7.67 2.91 -9.60
C LEU A 278 7.88 2.73 -11.12
N LEU A 279 7.21 3.52 -11.96
CA LEU A 279 7.43 3.54 -13.41
C LEU A 279 8.85 3.97 -13.77
N GLU A 280 9.37 5.00 -13.12
CA GLU A 280 10.74 5.46 -13.36
C GLU A 280 11.78 4.44 -12.85
N ILE A 281 11.56 3.83 -11.67
CA ILE A 281 12.42 2.76 -11.16
C ILE A 281 12.40 1.55 -12.11
N ALA A 282 11.25 1.17 -12.63
CA ALA A 282 11.15 0.09 -13.63
C ALA A 282 12.01 0.41 -14.86
N ARG A 283 11.90 1.61 -15.41
CA ARG A 283 12.69 2.06 -16.57
C ARG A 283 14.19 1.98 -16.30
N VAL A 284 14.66 2.54 -15.17
CA VAL A 284 16.10 2.54 -14.85
C VAL A 284 16.60 1.13 -14.51
N THR A 285 15.81 0.31 -13.84
CA THR A 285 16.16 -1.09 -13.58
C THR A 285 16.39 -1.86 -14.89
N ARG A 286 15.48 -1.71 -15.85
CA ARG A 286 15.61 -2.39 -17.15
C ARG A 286 16.87 -1.98 -17.91
N SER A 287 17.22 -0.69 -17.87
CA SER A 287 18.35 -0.14 -18.63
C SER A 287 19.71 -0.26 -17.92
N ARG A 288 19.75 -0.21 -16.58
CA ARG A 288 21.00 -0.11 -15.79
C ARG A 288 21.31 -1.37 -14.98
N ALA A 289 20.30 -2.12 -14.60
CA ALA A 289 20.43 -3.31 -13.76
C ALA A 289 19.53 -4.47 -14.25
N PRO A 290 19.65 -4.90 -15.52
CA PRO A 290 18.72 -5.86 -16.13
C PRO A 290 18.77 -7.25 -15.49
N ARG A 291 19.79 -7.54 -14.66
CA ARG A 291 19.94 -8.82 -13.94
C ARG A 291 19.25 -8.83 -12.58
N LEU A 292 18.72 -7.70 -12.08
CA LEU A 292 17.92 -7.71 -10.86
C LEU A 292 16.62 -8.46 -11.09
N ALA A 293 16.32 -9.38 -10.18
CA ALA A 293 15.05 -10.12 -10.19
C ALA A 293 13.98 -9.30 -9.45
N VAL A 294 13.26 -8.47 -10.19
CA VAL A 294 12.24 -7.55 -9.65
C VAL A 294 10.92 -7.76 -10.37
N ARG A 295 9.83 -7.68 -9.60
CA ARG A 295 8.46 -7.62 -10.11
C ARG A 295 7.83 -6.31 -9.63
N PHE A 296 7.31 -5.53 -10.58
CA PHE A 296 6.64 -4.24 -10.36
C PHE A 296 5.14 -4.48 -10.40
N ALA A 297 4.43 -3.99 -9.41
CA ALA A 297 3.00 -4.17 -9.25
C ALA A 297 2.29 -2.83 -9.05
N PHE A 298 1.19 -2.64 -9.78
CA PHE A 298 0.33 -1.48 -9.66
C PHE A 298 -1.04 -2.00 -9.27
N TRP A 299 -1.38 -1.77 -8.00
CA TRP A 299 -2.55 -2.34 -7.38
C TRP A 299 -3.81 -1.53 -7.66
N SER A 300 -4.95 -2.15 -7.51
CA SER A 300 -6.25 -1.52 -7.60
C SER A 300 -7.08 -1.78 -6.37
N ALA A 301 -8.05 -0.89 -6.14
CA ALA A 301 -8.97 -0.98 -5.03
C ALA A 301 -8.24 -1.08 -3.66
N GLU A 302 -7.12 -0.38 -3.56
CA GLU A 302 -6.43 -0.15 -2.29
C GLU A 302 -7.34 0.68 -1.39
N GLU A 303 -7.88 1.76 -1.91
CA GLU A 303 -8.80 2.71 -1.29
C GLU A 303 -10.12 2.06 -0.80
N PHE A 304 -10.41 0.85 -1.25
CA PHE A 304 -11.54 0.02 -0.80
C PHE A 304 -11.13 -1.06 0.21
N GLY A 305 -9.91 -0.98 0.75
CA GLY A 305 -9.39 -1.93 1.75
C GLY A 305 -8.44 -2.98 1.17
N LEU A 306 -7.42 -2.56 0.41
CA LEU A 306 -6.30 -3.38 -0.05
C LEU A 306 -6.73 -4.56 -0.96
N ILE A 307 -7.84 -4.41 -1.71
CA ILE A 307 -8.47 -5.57 -2.36
C ILE A 307 -7.58 -6.16 -3.46
N GLY A 308 -6.95 -5.32 -4.27
CA GLY A 308 -6.13 -5.77 -5.39
C GLY A 308 -4.84 -6.47 -4.96
N SER A 309 -4.13 -5.92 -3.98
CA SER A 309 -2.94 -6.55 -3.40
C SER A 309 -3.27 -7.84 -2.69
N ARG A 310 -4.40 -7.89 -1.94
CA ARG A 310 -4.89 -9.09 -1.26
C ARG A 310 -5.28 -10.18 -2.27
N ALA A 311 -5.97 -9.82 -3.36
CA ALA A 311 -6.32 -10.76 -4.43
C ALA A 311 -5.07 -11.37 -5.09
N TYR A 312 -4.00 -10.58 -5.24
CA TYR A 312 -2.73 -11.08 -5.74
C TYR A 312 -2.01 -11.95 -4.71
N ALA A 313 -1.93 -11.49 -3.45
CA ALA A 313 -1.25 -12.20 -2.37
C ALA A 313 -1.87 -13.58 -2.10
N SER A 314 -3.20 -13.72 -2.21
CA SER A 314 -3.89 -15.01 -2.03
C SER A 314 -3.63 -16.02 -3.15
N GLY A 315 -3.15 -15.57 -4.31
CA GLY A 315 -2.87 -16.42 -5.48
C GLY A 315 -1.39 -16.70 -5.73
N ILE A 316 -0.47 -16.21 -4.88
CA ILE A 316 0.96 -16.41 -5.04
C ILE A 316 1.54 -17.25 -3.91
N ASP A 317 2.52 -18.11 -4.24
CA ASP A 317 3.36 -18.75 -3.23
C ASP A 317 4.33 -17.71 -2.65
N ALA A 318 4.23 -17.44 -1.34
CA ALA A 318 5.09 -16.51 -0.61
C ALA A 318 6.59 -16.86 -0.76
N ALA A 319 6.93 -18.15 -0.91
CA ALA A 319 8.30 -18.61 -1.12
C ALA A 319 8.91 -18.08 -2.44
N GLN A 320 8.11 -17.62 -3.39
CA GLN A 320 8.59 -16.98 -4.62
C GLN A 320 9.06 -15.54 -4.41
N LEU A 321 8.75 -14.93 -3.26
CA LEU A 321 9.15 -13.57 -2.94
C LEU A 321 10.32 -13.55 -1.96
N THR A 322 11.28 -12.64 -2.19
CA THR A 322 12.31 -12.31 -1.20
C THR A 322 11.82 -11.22 -0.24
N GLY A 323 10.81 -10.49 -0.63
CA GLY A 323 10.18 -9.43 0.14
C GLY A 323 9.27 -8.57 -0.74
N TYR A 324 8.58 -7.63 -0.11
CA TYR A 324 7.75 -6.62 -0.74
C TYR A 324 8.13 -5.21 -0.27
N LEU A 325 8.33 -4.29 -1.20
CA LEU A 325 8.49 -2.86 -0.91
C LEU A 325 7.29 -2.08 -1.42
N ASN A 326 6.68 -1.32 -0.53
CA ASN A 326 5.52 -0.46 -0.82
C ASN A 326 5.93 1.00 -0.93
N PHE A 327 5.40 1.69 -1.93
CA PHE A 327 5.66 3.12 -2.12
C PHE A 327 4.32 3.86 -2.20
N ASP A 328 4.06 4.65 -1.16
CA ASP A 328 2.79 5.31 -0.99
C ASP A 328 3.00 6.75 -0.53
N MET A 329 2.37 7.72 -1.25
CA MET A 329 2.43 9.15 -0.95
C MET A 329 3.86 9.70 -0.79
N LEU A 330 4.68 9.61 -1.85
CA LEU A 330 6.09 10.02 -1.81
C LEU A 330 6.35 11.51 -2.05
N GLY A 331 5.29 12.32 -2.27
CA GLY A 331 5.43 13.72 -2.69
C GLY A 331 4.65 14.72 -1.83
N THR A 332 4.32 14.38 -0.61
CA THR A 332 3.53 15.21 0.31
C THR A 332 4.24 16.53 0.60
N ARG A 333 3.56 17.65 0.33
CA ARG A 333 4.12 18.98 0.57
C ARG A 333 4.30 19.24 2.08
N GLY A 334 5.54 19.57 2.47
CA GLY A 334 5.87 19.75 3.90
C GLY A 334 5.90 18.45 4.68
N GLY A 335 5.85 17.30 3.99
CA GLY A 335 5.92 15.99 4.62
C GLY A 335 7.32 15.65 5.11
N SER A 336 7.39 14.67 6.00
CA SER A 336 8.61 14.07 6.54
C SER A 336 8.85 12.69 5.93
N VAL A 337 10.10 12.22 5.95
CA VAL A 337 10.43 10.90 5.43
C VAL A 337 10.07 9.83 6.45
N GLY A 338 9.08 9.01 6.14
CA GLY A 338 8.72 7.80 6.86
C GLY A 338 9.30 6.55 6.19
N VAL A 339 9.93 5.70 6.97
CA VAL A 339 10.37 4.37 6.58
C VAL A 339 9.49 3.35 7.31
N TYR A 340 8.86 2.45 6.59
CA TYR A 340 7.99 1.43 7.19
C TYR A 340 8.78 0.56 8.16
N ASN A 341 8.19 0.30 9.33
CA ASN A 341 8.75 -0.66 10.27
C ASN A 341 8.86 -2.04 9.61
N GLY A 342 9.98 -2.74 9.84
CA GLY A 342 10.19 -4.08 9.26
C GLY A 342 11.65 -4.37 8.92
N PRO A 343 11.90 -5.52 8.30
CA PRO A 343 13.27 -6.03 8.10
C PRO A 343 14.13 -5.18 7.15
N PHE A 344 13.52 -4.33 6.33
CA PHE A 344 14.24 -3.44 5.40
C PHE A 344 14.55 -2.06 5.98
N ALA A 345 13.96 -1.71 7.13
CA ALA A 345 13.98 -0.36 7.69
C ALA A 345 15.39 0.16 7.94
N GLN A 346 16.24 -0.60 8.62
CA GLN A 346 17.58 -0.14 8.99
C GLN A 346 18.45 0.21 7.78
N ARG A 347 18.33 -0.55 6.70
CA ARG A 347 19.08 -0.29 5.47
C ARG A 347 18.61 0.99 4.77
N LEU A 348 17.29 1.24 4.76
CA LEU A 348 16.71 2.47 4.21
C LEU A 348 17.03 3.68 5.07
N LEU A 349 16.94 3.59 6.39
CA LEU A 349 17.36 4.65 7.31
C LEU A 349 18.84 5.00 7.13
N GLY A 350 19.71 4.00 6.96
CA GLY A 350 21.13 4.19 6.66
C GLY A 350 21.38 4.97 5.37
N TYR A 351 20.55 4.75 4.33
CA TYR A 351 20.62 5.52 3.08
C TYR A 351 20.33 7.01 3.29
N PHE A 352 19.29 7.35 4.07
CA PHE A 352 18.94 8.73 4.39
C PHE A 352 20.00 9.39 5.27
N LYS A 353 20.46 8.70 6.32
CA LYS A 353 21.52 9.20 7.23
C LYS A 353 22.81 9.55 6.48
N GLN A 354 23.26 8.70 5.55
CA GLN A 354 24.46 8.96 4.73
C GLN A 354 24.34 10.21 3.84
N ARG A 355 23.11 10.72 3.63
CA ARG A 355 22.82 11.91 2.81
C ARG A 355 22.42 13.12 3.65
N GLY A 356 22.55 13.04 4.97
CA GLY A 356 22.15 14.10 5.89
C GLY A 356 20.65 14.38 5.90
N LEU A 357 19.82 13.39 5.51
CA LEU A 357 18.37 13.49 5.52
C LEU A 357 17.82 12.82 6.76
N HIS A 358 16.89 13.51 7.43
CA HIS A 358 16.16 12.93 8.55
C HIS A 358 15.09 11.97 8.03
N ALA A 359 14.97 10.81 8.67
CA ALA A 359 13.95 9.81 8.38
C ALA A 359 13.57 9.06 9.66
N GLU A 360 12.29 8.76 9.82
CA GLU A 360 11.72 8.12 11.00
C GLU A 360 11.08 6.79 10.63
N ILE A 361 11.01 5.87 11.60
CA ILE A 361 10.19 4.67 11.45
C ILE A 361 8.73 5.06 11.64
N VAL A 362 7.88 4.60 10.70
CA VAL A 362 6.43 4.76 10.78
C VAL A 362 5.75 3.39 10.81
N ASP A 363 4.73 3.28 11.63
CA ASP A 363 3.85 2.12 11.64
C ASP A 363 2.61 2.40 10.79
N LEU A 364 2.50 1.70 9.67
CA LEU A 364 1.37 1.76 8.76
C LEU A 364 0.63 0.41 8.64
N THR A 365 0.74 -0.43 9.67
CA THR A 365 0.06 -1.74 9.74
C THR A 365 -1.42 -1.62 9.41
N GLY A 366 -1.85 -2.37 8.40
CA GLY A 366 -3.25 -2.37 7.93
C GLY A 366 -3.66 -1.15 7.09
N ARG A 367 -2.76 -0.21 6.79
CA ARG A 367 -3.09 1.06 6.14
C ARG A 367 -2.65 1.19 4.69
N SER A 368 -1.86 0.26 4.17
CA SER A 368 -1.48 0.22 2.76
C SER A 368 -1.13 -1.20 2.32
N ASP A 369 -0.89 -1.42 1.03
CA ASP A 369 -0.78 -2.71 0.35
C ASP A 369 0.25 -3.69 0.92
N HIS A 370 1.26 -3.22 1.67
CA HIS A 370 2.24 -4.10 2.33
C HIS A 370 1.59 -5.08 3.30
N PHE A 371 0.50 -4.67 3.94
CA PHE A 371 -0.22 -5.52 4.89
C PHE A 371 -0.74 -6.81 4.25
N SER A 372 -1.17 -6.78 2.99
CA SER A 372 -1.59 -7.97 2.25
C SER A 372 -0.49 -9.04 2.15
N PHE A 373 0.77 -8.62 2.11
CA PHE A 373 1.94 -9.51 2.02
C PHE A 373 2.43 -9.94 3.41
N GLU A 374 2.32 -9.10 4.42
CA GLU A 374 2.57 -9.47 5.82
C GLU A 374 1.67 -10.62 6.27
N GLN A 375 0.39 -10.58 5.89
CA GLN A 375 -0.59 -11.62 6.23
C GLN A 375 -0.22 -13.01 5.69
N ILE A 376 0.63 -13.10 4.67
CA ILE A 376 1.14 -14.36 4.11
C ILE A 376 2.61 -14.62 4.46
N GLY A 377 3.18 -13.89 5.43
CA GLY A 377 4.53 -14.09 5.95
C GLY A 377 5.66 -13.58 5.05
N VAL A 378 5.39 -12.72 4.07
CA VAL A 378 6.41 -12.09 3.23
C VAL A 378 7.02 -10.91 4.00
N PRO A 379 8.36 -10.79 4.08
CA PRO A 379 9.02 -9.62 4.66
C PRO A 379 8.63 -8.35 3.90
N THR A 380 8.22 -7.30 4.61
CA THR A 380 7.79 -6.04 4.00
C THR A 380 8.62 -4.84 4.43
N GLY A 381 8.52 -3.76 3.67
CA GLY A 381 9.07 -2.45 3.95
C GLY A 381 8.49 -1.43 2.99
N GLY A 382 8.88 -0.17 3.12
CA GLY A 382 8.39 0.86 2.24
C GLY A 382 8.79 2.26 2.65
N LEU A 383 8.28 3.23 1.90
CA LEU A 383 8.51 4.66 2.11
C LEU A 383 7.19 5.41 2.04
N PHE A 384 7.10 6.46 2.85
CA PHE A 384 5.94 7.32 2.99
C PHE A 384 6.38 8.76 3.31
N ALA A 385 5.66 9.76 2.86
CA ALA A 385 6.00 11.16 3.13
C ALA A 385 4.98 11.88 4.03
N GLY A 386 4.12 11.13 4.73
CA GLY A 386 3.06 11.72 5.55
C GLY A 386 1.82 12.11 4.74
N VAL A 387 0.83 12.63 5.43
CA VAL A 387 -0.41 13.17 4.85
C VAL A 387 -0.42 14.70 4.93
N ASP A 388 -1.19 15.35 4.08
CA ASP A 388 -1.45 16.78 4.13
C ASP A 388 -2.97 17.08 4.13
N ALA A 389 -3.34 18.35 4.12
CA ALA A 389 -4.75 18.77 4.13
C ALA A 389 -5.51 18.40 2.82
N CYS A 390 -4.79 17.97 1.78
CA CYS A 390 -5.39 17.53 0.52
C CYS A 390 -5.61 16.01 0.43
N TYR A 391 -5.17 15.25 1.44
CA TYR A 391 -5.37 13.82 1.50
C TYR A 391 -6.84 13.45 1.33
N HIS A 392 -7.14 12.52 0.44
CA HIS A 392 -8.48 12.04 0.08
C HIS A 392 -9.47 13.12 -0.37
N THR A 393 -8.96 14.24 -0.92
CA THR A 393 -9.81 15.33 -1.38
C THR A 393 -9.56 15.72 -2.84
N ARG A 394 -10.43 16.57 -3.37
CA ARG A 394 -10.29 17.12 -4.74
C ARG A 394 -9.07 18.01 -4.94
N CYS A 395 -8.38 18.45 -3.89
CA CYS A 395 -7.18 19.27 -3.99
C CYS A 395 -5.88 18.44 -4.08
N ASP A 396 -5.93 17.10 -3.97
CA ASP A 396 -4.77 16.24 -4.22
C ASP A 396 -4.42 16.22 -5.72
N ARG A 397 -3.70 17.25 -6.15
CA ARG A 397 -3.38 17.56 -7.55
C ARG A 397 -1.90 17.83 -7.75
N LEU A 398 -1.46 17.79 -9.02
CA LEU A 398 -0.05 17.99 -9.40
C LEU A 398 0.58 19.27 -8.81
N GLY A 399 -0.18 20.36 -8.67
CA GLY A 399 0.31 21.59 -8.06
C GLY A 399 0.63 21.48 -6.56
N GLY A 400 0.14 20.44 -5.89
CA GLY A 400 0.38 20.14 -4.48
C GLY A 400 1.66 19.33 -4.22
N ILE A 401 2.30 18.74 -5.24
CA ILE A 401 3.39 17.80 -5.07
C ILE A 401 4.72 18.50 -4.79
N ASP A 402 5.46 18.04 -3.77
CA ASP A 402 6.86 18.37 -3.57
C ASP A 402 7.74 17.44 -4.44
N LEU A 403 8.11 17.95 -5.62
CA LEU A 403 8.94 17.19 -6.58
C LEU A 403 10.36 16.93 -6.07
N ARG A 404 10.89 17.75 -5.14
CA ARG A 404 12.20 17.53 -4.55
C ARG A 404 12.14 16.34 -3.58
N LEU A 405 11.16 16.33 -2.70
CA LEU A 405 10.94 15.21 -1.77
C LEU A 405 10.65 13.91 -2.53
N LEU A 406 9.77 13.96 -3.54
CA LEU A 406 9.53 12.82 -4.43
C LEU A 406 10.82 12.28 -5.05
N GLY A 407 11.71 13.16 -5.54
CA GLY A 407 13.01 12.77 -6.09
C GLY A 407 13.90 12.08 -5.06
N GLN A 408 13.93 12.56 -3.82
CA GLN A 408 14.70 11.97 -2.73
C GLN A 408 14.16 10.58 -2.33
N LEU A 409 12.84 10.45 -2.16
CA LEU A 409 12.22 9.17 -1.80
C LEU A 409 12.29 8.16 -2.95
N ALA A 410 12.09 8.57 -4.18
CA ALA A 410 12.24 7.68 -5.33
C ALA A 410 13.69 7.19 -5.50
N SER A 411 14.68 8.02 -5.20
CA SER A 411 16.09 7.59 -5.16
C SER A 411 16.34 6.57 -4.04
N ALA A 412 15.75 6.76 -2.85
CA ALA A 412 15.82 5.79 -1.75
C ALA A 412 15.07 4.49 -2.11
N ALA A 413 13.94 4.57 -2.80
CA ALA A 413 13.21 3.42 -3.30
C ALA A 413 14.05 2.61 -4.31
N ALA A 414 14.73 3.29 -5.25
CA ALA A 414 15.66 2.66 -6.20
C ALA A 414 16.87 2.01 -5.49
N PHE A 415 17.39 2.64 -4.42
CA PHE A 415 18.40 2.04 -3.55
C PHE A 415 17.87 0.76 -2.87
N GLY A 416 16.65 0.77 -2.35
CA GLY A 416 16.00 -0.40 -1.77
C GLY A 416 15.89 -1.53 -2.80
N VAL A 417 15.43 -1.23 -4.02
CA VAL A 417 15.35 -2.22 -5.10
C VAL A 417 16.72 -2.82 -5.41
N ALA A 418 17.75 -1.98 -5.56
CA ALA A 418 19.11 -2.46 -5.83
C ALA A 418 19.71 -3.27 -4.67
N SER A 419 19.37 -2.92 -3.42
CA SER A 419 19.91 -3.58 -2.23
C SER A 419 19.28 -4.94 -1.96
N PHE A 420 17.98 -5.10 -2.20
CA PHE A 420 17.22 -6.26 -1.75
C PHE A 420 16.81 -7.22 -2.86
N ALA A 421 16.76 -6.77 -4.12
CA ALA A 421 16.44 -7.67 -5.22
C ALA A 421 17.56 -8.72 -5.43
N PRO A 422 17.19 -10.00 -5.66
CA PRO A 422 18.17 -11.00 -6.09
C PRO A 422 18.82 -10.62 -7.41
N ILE A 423 20.08 -11.02 -7.59
CA ILE A 423 20.81 -10.86 -8.84
C ILE A 423 20.83 -12.19 -9.54
N ARG A 424 20.36 -12.26 -10.78
CA ARG A 424 20.35 -13.48 -11.58
C ARG A 424 21.77 -13.86 -11.99
N PRO A 425 22.11 -15.15 -12.03
CA PRO A 425 23.35 -15.62 -12.68
C PRO A 425 23.38 -15.14 -14.14
N GLY A 426 24.57 -14.95 -14.69
CA GLY A 426 24.80 -14.57 -16.07
C GLY A 426 24.46 -15.65 -17.06
#